data_45888572d52fd3e1971efb8afceac8ef
#
_entry.id   45888572d52fd3e1971efb8afceac8ef
#
_cell.length_a   1.000
_cell.length_b   1.000
_cell.length_c   1.000
_cell.angle_alpha   90.00
_cell.angle_beta   90.00
_cell.angle_gamma   90.00
#
_symmetry.space_group_name_H-M   'P 1'
#
loop_
_entity.id
_entity.type
_entity.pdbx_description
1 polymer ?
#
loop_
_entity_poly.entity_id
_entity_poly.type
_entity_poly.pdbx_seq_one_letter_code
_entity_poly.pdbx_strand_id
1 'polypeptide(L)'
;MNLYQNSGEIDTQHGKIALGLLIFQDLNVIPMMLMVPILAGTSGTDLVGELISFVVGMVVLVIVLAAAIFLVPRFLTRIALTRSKELFIISIVVICFGIAWMMSLSGVSLALGAFLAGIAISESDYSHEAIGQILPFRDLLTSFFFVSIGMMLNLVYVWDHLILIIAIAAVLLL
;
A
#
# COMPACT_ATOMS: atom_id res chain seq x y z
N MET A 1 -0.44 -15.25 3.33
CA MET A 1 -0.48 -14.89 4.76
C MET A 1 -1.55 -15.69 5.51
N ASN A 2 -2.79 -15.75 5.04
CA ASN A 2 -3.88 -16.49 5.70
C ASN A 2 -3.58 -18.00 5.92
N LEU A 3 -2.83 -18.65 5.03
CA LEU A 3 -2.46 -20.06 5.17
C LEU A 3 -1.57 -20.30 6.40
N TYR A 4 -0.52 -19.51 6.59
CA TYR A 4 0.39 -19.61 7.75
C TYR A 4 -0.29 -19.20 9.06
N GLN A 5 -1.25 -18.25 9.01
CA GLN A 5 -2.06 -17.89 10.17
C GLN A 5 -2.98 -19.04 10.61
N ASN A 6 -3.64 -19.69 9.66
CA ASN A 6 -4.55 -20.80 9.95
C ASN A 6 -3.82 -22.09 10.38
N SER A 7 -2.56 -22.27 9.97
CA SER A 7 -1.74 -23.42 10.36
C SER A 7 -1.01 -23.21 11.70
N GLY A 8 -1.04 -22.01 12.27
CA GLY A 8 -0.30 -21.70 13.51
C GLY A 8 1.23 -21.71 13.32
N GLU A 9 1.72 -21.65 12.08
CA GLU A 9 3.15 -21.78 11.74
C GLU A 9 3.90 -20.44 11.62
N ILE A 10 3.24 -19.31 11.92
CA ILE A 10 3.84 -17.97 11.83
C ILE A 10 5.08 -17.85 12.74
N ASP A 11 5.04 -18.46 13.92
CA ASP A 11 6.12 -18.40 14.90
C ASP A 11 7.28 -19.36 14.59
N THR A 12 7.12 -20.23 13.61
CA THR A 12 8.21 -21.10 13.15
C THR A 12 9.29 -20.31 12.43
N GLN A 13 10.50 -20.86 12.38
CA GLN A 13 11.62 -20.20 11.70
C GLN A 13 11.31 -19.98 10.20
N HIS A 14 10.63 -20.93 9.56
CA HIS A 14 10.18 -20.80 8.16
C HIS A 14 9.10 -19.73 7.99
N GLY A 15 8.14 -19.66 8.90
CA GLY A 15 7.09 -18.64 8.89
C GLY A 15 7.64 -17.23 9.02
N LYS A 16 8.60 -17.02 9.92
CA LYS A 16 9.26 -15.72 10.12
C LYS A 16 10.08 -15.29 8.89
N ILE A 17 10.78 -16.23 8.24
CA ILE A 17 11.54 -15.93 7.01
C ILE A 17 10.59 -15.59 5.86
N ALA A 18 9.52 -16.38 5.67
CA ALA A 18 8.52 -16.12 4.63
C ALA A 18 7.83 -14.76 4.84
N LEU A 19 7.51 -14.43 6.09
CA LEU A 19 6.89 -13.16 6.47
C LEU A 19 7.85 -11.98 6.24
N GLY A 20 9.12 -12.14 6.61
CA GLY A 20 10.17 -11.14 6.36
C GLY A 20 10.38 -10.90 4.86
N LEU A 21 10.37 -11.96 4.04
CA LEU A 21 10.49 -11.85 2.59
C LEU A 21 9.31 -11.12 1.96
N LEU A 22 8.08 -11.43 2.40
CA LEU A 22 6.86 -10.76 1.94
C LEU A 22 6.88 -9.27 2.28
N ILE A 23 7.22 -8.93 3.52
CA ILE A 23 7.33 -7.52 3.95
C ILE A 23 8.43 -6.80 3.16
N PHE A 24 9.57 -7.46 2.92
CA PHE A 24 10.64 -6.88 2.12
C PHE A 24 10.20 -6.63 0.67
N GLN A 25 9.45 -7.56 0.05
CA GLN A 25 8.91 -7.37 -1.29
C GLN A 25 7.93 -6.20 -1.34
N ASP A 26 7.01 -6.10 -0.38
CA ASP A 26 6.05 -5.00 -0.30
C ASP A 26 6.75 -3.65 -0.09
N LEU A 27 7.77 -3.61 0.76
CA LEU A 27 8.55 -2.40 0.99
C LEU A 27 9.35 -1.97 -0.25
N ASN A 28 9.82 -2.94 -1.05
CA ASN A 28 10.59 -2.67 -2.27
C ASN A 28 9.74 -2.07 -3.41
N VAL A 29 8.41 -2.19 -3.35
CA VAL A 29 7.50 -1.54 -4.30
C VAL A 29 7.61 -0.01 -4.22
N ILE A 30 7.90 0.55 -3.03
CA ILE A 30 8.00 1.99 -2.82
C ILE A 30 9.10 2.63 -3.69
N PRO A 31 10.38 2.21 -3.58
CA PRO A 31 11.44 2.75 -4.42
C PRO A 31 11.21 2.44 -5.91
N MET A 32 10.64 1.27 -6.26
CA MET A 32 10.31 0.96 -7.64
C MET A 32 9.28 1.93 -8.24
N MET A 33 8.20 2.26 -7.50
CA MET A 33 7.20 3.23 -7.95
C MET A 33 7.78 4.63 -8.18
N LEU A 34 8.77 5.02 -7.38
CA LEU A 34 9.47 6.30 -7.56
C LEU A 34 10.47 6.27 -8.73
N MET A 35 11.02 5.10 -9.07
CA MET A 35 11.97 4.95 -10.17
C MET A 35 11.30 4.81 -11.54
N VAL A 36 10.08 4.30 -11.61
CA VAL A 36 9.38 4.06 -12.89
C VAL A 36 9.25 5.33 -13.75
N PRO A 37 8.85 6.50 -13.25
CA PRO A 37 8.80 7.73 -14.06
C PRO A 37 10.16 8.16 -14.59
N ILE A 38 11.22 7.96 -13.81
CA ILE A 38 12.61 8.27 -14.17
C ILE A 38 13.07 7.37 -15.32
N LEU A 39 12.82 6.06 -15.21
CA LEU A 39 13.18 5.08 -16.24
C LEU A 39 12.36 5.23 -17.52
N ALA A 40 11.12 5.70 -17.40
CA ALA A 40 10.24 5.93 -18.55
C ALA A 40 10.65 7.16 -19.39
N GLY A 41 11.58 7.99 -18.90
CA GLY A 41 12.04 9.19 -19.60
C GLY A 41 10.92 10.19 -19.91
N THR A 42 9.82 10.11 -19.18
CA THR A 42 8.61 10.91 -19.43
C THR A 42 8.76 12.37 -18.97
N SER A 43 9.79 12.64 -18.20
CA SER A 43 9.99 13.95 -17.57
C SER A 43 10.93 14.81 -18.41
N GLY A 44 11.02 14.88 -19.64
CA GLY A 44 11.70 15.83 -20.53
C GLY A 44 12.75 16.82 -19.92
N THR A 45 13.19 16.55 -18.71
CA THR A 45 14.12 17.33 -17.90
C THR A 45 15.50 16.69 -17.88
N ASP A 46 16.53 17.48 -17.65
CA ASP A 46 17.90 17.00 -17.47
C ASP A 46 17.97 15.99 -16.31
N LEU A 47 18.86 15.00 -16.38
CA LEU A 47 19.11 13.98 -15.35
C LEU A 47 19.23 14.57 -13.93
N VAL A 48 19.77 15.78 -13.83
CA VAL A 48 19.90 16.52 -12.56
C VAL A 48 18.52 16.91 -12.00
N GLY A 49 17.60 17.36 -12.86
CA GLY A 49 16.24 17.72 -12.46
C GLY A 49 15.43 16.50 -11.98
N GLU A 50 15.61 15.35 -12.62
CA GLU A 50 14.98 14.09 -12.21
C GLU A 50 15.52 13.62 -10.86
N LEU A 51 16.82 13.69 -10.66
CA LEU A 51 17.44 13.33 -9.38
C LEU A 51 16.98 14.25 -8.24
N ILE A 52 16.87 15.54 -8.50
CA ILE A 52 16.34 16.50 -7.52
C ILE A 52 14.88 16.16 -7.18
N SER A 53 14.05 15.88 -8.17
CA SER A 53 12.64 15.51 -7.97
C SER A 53 12.51 14.23 -7.16
N PHE A 54 13.36 13.24 -7.41
CA PHE A 54 13.42 12.00 -6.62
C PHE A 54 13.80 12.27 -5.17
N VAL A 55 14.85 13.06 -4.93
CA VAL A 55 15.30 13.41 -3.57
C VAL A 55 14.21 14.20 -2.83
N VAL A 56 13.59 15.17 -3.49
CA VAL A 56 12.48 15.95 -2.91
C VAL A 56 11.30 15.03 -2.57
N GLY A 57 10.91 14.14 -3.47
CA GLY A 57 9.86 13.15 -3.22
C GLY A 57 10.15 12.26 -2.01
N MET A 58 11.41 11.79 -1.88
CA MET A 58 11.86 11.02 -0.73
C MET A 58 11.82 11.81 0.58
N VAL A 59 12.26 13.06 0.56
CA VAL A 59 12.21 13.95 1.74
C VAL A 59 10.76 14.22 2.17
N VAL A 60 9.88 14.52 1.21
CA VAL A 60 8.45 14.73 1.48
C VAL A 60 7.82 13.45 2.07
N LEU A 61 8.13 12.29 1.50
CA LEU A 61 7.66 11.00 2.01
C LEU A 61 8.06 10.80 3.47
N VAL A 62 9.33 11.01 3.81
CA VAL A 62 9.83 10.86 5.19
C VAL A 62 9.17 11.85 6.14
N ILE A 63 9.00 13.10 5.73
CA ILE A 63 8.35 14.13 6.54
C ILE A 63 6.88 13.79 6.79
N VAL A 64 6.13 13.41 5.75
CA VAL A 64 4.72 13.05 5.87
C VAL A 64 4.55 11.79 6.72
N LEU A 65 5.41 10.78 6.55
CA LEU A 65 5.39 9.57 7.37
C LEU A 65 5.67 9.89 8.84
N ALA A 66 6.71 10.67 9.12
CA ALA A 66 7.04 11.08 10.48
C ALA A 66 5.88 11.87 11.12
N ALA A 67 5.31 12.83 10.40
CA ALA A 67 4.15 13.58 10.87
C ALA A 67 2.94 12.66 11.12
N ALA A 68 2.67 11.71 10.22
CA ALA A 68 1.57 10.77 10.34
C ALA A 68 1.74 9.87 11.59
N ILE A 69 2.92 9.30 11.82
CA ILE A 69 3.20 8.46 13.00
C ILE A 69 2.97 9.24 14.31
N PHE A 70 3.21 10.55 14.34
CA PHE A 70 2.96 11.37 15.53
C PHE A 70 1.51 11.84 15.68
N LEU A 71 0.87 12.24 14.58
CA LEU A 71 -0.47 12.84 14.61
C LEU A 71 -1.59 11.79 14.64
N VAL A 72 -1.46 10.74 13.84
CA VAL A 72 -2.52 9.73 13.67
C VAL A 72 -2.86 9.02 14.99
N PRO A 73 -1.90 8.50 15.79
CA PRO A 73 -2.23 7.86 17.05
C PRO A 73 -2.95 8.81 18.02
N ARG A 74 -2.48 10.05 18.11
CA ARG A 74 -3.11 11.07 19.00
C ARG A 74 -4.55 11.39 18.58
N PHE A 75 -4.79 11.46 17.27
CA PHE A 75 -6.11 11.72 16.73
C PHE A 75 -7.05 10.54 16.96
N LEU A 76 -6.59 9.32 16.66
CA LEU A 76 -7.36 8.10 16.90
C LEU A 76 -7.70 7.89 18.37
N THR A 77 -6.77 8.16 19.29
CA THR A 77 -7.03 8.09 20.73
C THR A 77 -8.17 9.00 21.15
N ARG A 78 -8.19 10.25 20.66
CA ARG A 78 -9.29 11.18 20.98
C ARG A 78 -10.64 10.71 20.47
N ILE A 79 -10.67 10.08 19.30
CA ILE A 79 -11.90 9.57 18.70
C ILE A 79 -12.35 8.28 19.39
N ALA A 80 -11.44 7.38 19.72
CA ALA A 80 -11.75 6.15 20.44
C ALA A 80 -12.42 6.42 21.80
N LEU A 81 -12.06 7.52 22.46
CA LEU A 81 -12.71 7.94 23.71
C LEU A 81 -14.20 8.28 23.55
N THR A 82 -14.67 8.59 22.35
CA THR A 82 -16.10 8.83 22.08
C THR A 82 -16.93 7.55 22.06
N ARG A 83 -16.29 6.37 22.03
CA ARG A 83 -16.91 5.04 21.99
C ARG A 83 -17.91 4.82 20.84
N SER A 84 -17.87 5.66 19.79
CA SER A 84 -18.68 5.48 18.58
C SER A 84 -17.86 4.75 17.52
N LYS A 85 -18.33 3.55 17.13
CA LYS A 85 -17.70 2.73 16.09
C LYS A 85 -17.75 3.40 14.72
N GLU A 86 -18.87 4.04 14.41
CA GLU A 86 -19.08 4.71 13.14
C GLU A 86 -18.10 5.87 12.97
N LEU A 87 -17.93 6.65 14.04
CA LEU A 87 -17.02 7.80 14.06
C LEU A 87 -15.56 7.33 13.92
N PHE A 88 -15.25 6.21 14.53
CA PHE A 88 -13.92 5.60 14.43
C PHE A 88 -13.61 5.12 13.01
N ILE A 89 -14.53 4.42 12.33
CA ILE A 89 -14.37 3.97 10.94
C ILE A 89 -14.22 5.17 10.00
N ILE A 90 -15.09 6.16 10.10
CA ILE A 90 -15.03 7.37 9.27
C ILE A 90 -13.70 8.07 9.45
N SER A 91 -13.19 8.13 10.67
CA SER A 91 -11.90 8.74 10.98
C SER A 91 -10.72 8.04 10.31
N ILE A 92 -10.71 6.71 10.32
CA ILE A 92 -9.70 5.92 9.61
C ILE A 92 -9.74 6.24 8.11
N VAL A 93 -10.93 6.25 7.52
CA VAL A 93 -11.12 6.55 6.09
C VAL A 93 -10.61 7.97 5.78
N VAL A 94 -11.00 8.96 6.58
CA VAL A 94 -10.57 10.36 6.41
C VAL A 94 -9.05 10.51 6.54
N ILE A 95 -8.43 9.82 7.50
CA ILE A 95 -6.97 9.83 7.68
C ILE A 95 -6.29 9.22 6.45
N CYS A 96 -6.75 8.04 6.00
CA CYS A 96 -6.17 7.36 4.85
C CYS A 96 -6.26 8.21 3.58
N PHE A 97 -7.45 8.74 3.28
CA PHE A 97 -7.65 9.61 2.12
C PHE A 97 -6.91 10.93 2.25
N GLY A 98 -6.89 11.55 3.43
CA GLY A 98 -6.19 12.80 3.68
C GLY A 98 -4.69 12.68 3.43
N ILE A 99 -4.04 11.66 3.98
CA ILE A 99 -2.61 11.40 3.78
C ILE A 99 -2.35 11.03 2.30
N ALA A 100 -3.17 10.18 1.70
CA ALA A 100 -3.04 9.80 0.30
C ALA A 100 -3.14 11.02 -0.63
N TRP A 101 -4.10 11.91 -0.37
CA TRP A 101 -4.27 13.14 -1.14
C TRP A 101 -3.10 14.10 -0.96
N MET A 102 -2.64 14.31 0.26
CA MET A 102 -1.45 15.16 0.52
C MET A 102 -0.21 14.64 -0.24
N MET A 103 0.01 13.32 -0.23
CA MET A 103 1.11 12.69 -0.97
C MET A 103 0.95 12.87 -2.48
N SER A 104 -0.27 12.77 -3.00
CA SER A 104 -0.58 12.99 -4.41
C SER A 104 -0.24 14.39 -4.90
N LEU A 105 -0.42 15.42 -4.07
CA LEU A 105 -0.02 16.80 -4.39
C LEU A 105 1.51 16.96 -4.59
N SER A 106 2.29 16.05 -4.01
CA SER A 106 3.76 16.02 -4.16
C SER A 106 4.23 15.13 -5.31
N GLY A 107 3.32 14.68 -6.19
CA GLY A 107 3.64 13.81 -7.33
C GLY A 107 3.79 12.32 -6.96
N VAL A 108 3.55 11.96 -5.72
CA VAL A 108 3.58 10.56 -5.24
C VAL A 108 2.22 9.90 -5.50
N SER A 109 2.21 8.59 -5.78
CA SER A 109 0.96 7.88 -6.05
C SER A 109 0.03 7.85 -4.83
N LEU A 110 -1.29 7.96 -5.08
CA LEU A 110 -2.33 7.81 -4.05
C LEU A 110 -2.20 6.49 -3.28
N ALA A 111 -1.84 5.41 -3.99
CA ALA A 111 -1.67 4.09 -3.38
C ALA A 111 -0.54 4.09 -2.34
N LEU A 112 0.59 4.74 -2.65
CA LEU A 112 1.70 4.86 -1.70
C LEU A 112 1.30 5.73 -0.49
N GLY A 113 0.57 6.82 -0.70
CA GLY A 113 0.05 7.64 0.39
C GLY A 113 -0.91 6.87 1.31
N ALA A 114 -1.80 6.06 0.75
CA ALA A 114 -2.69 5.18 1.53
C ALA A 114 -1.93 4.10 2.31
N PHE A 115 -0.87 3.54 1.72
CA PHE A 115 0.02 2.59 2.39
C PHE A 115 0.73 3.22 3.61
N LEU A 116 1.25 4.43 3.47
CA LEU A 116 1.87 5.18 4.57
C LEU A 116 0.87 5.49 5.69
N ALA A 117 -0.37 5.84 5.33
CA ALA A 117 -1.43 6.01 6.30
C ALA A 117 -1.71 4.72 7.08
N GLY A 118 -1.70 3.57 6.40
CA GLY A 118 -1.83 2.25 7.02
C GLY A 118 -0.71 1.97 8.03
N ILE A 119 0.55 2.29 7.69
CA ILE A 119 1.68 2.17 8.62
C ILE A 119 1.45 3.06 9.84
N ALA A 120 1.06 4.32 9.65
CA ALA A 120 0.83 5.24 10.76
C ALA A 120 -0.30 4.79 11.69
N ILE A 121 -1.36 4.17 11.15
CA ILE A 121 -2.45 3.59 11.94
C ILE A 121 -1.97 2.34 12.69
N SER A 122 -1.11 1.51 12.08
CA SER A 122 -0.59 0.28 12.70
C SER A 122 0.28 0.56 13.92
N GLU A 123 0.91 1.72 14.00
CA GLU A 123 1.69 2.17 15.15
C GLU A 123 0.82 2.73 16.30
N SER A 124 -0.51 2.81 16.12
CA SER A 124 -1.42 3.27 17.16
C SER A 124 -1.84 2.14 18.11
N ASP A 125 -2.15 2.48 19.36
CA ASP A 125 -2.69 1.54 20.36
C ASP A 125 -4.03 0.92 19.91
N TYR A 126 -4.71 1.53 18.94
CA TYR A 126 -5.99 1.10 18.39
C TYR A 126 -5.86 0.32 17.07
N SER A 127 -4.65 -0.13 16.72
CA SER A 127 -4.37 -0.85 15.47
C SER A 127 -5.23 -2.11 15.32
N HIS A 128 -5.39 -2.90 16.39
CA HIS A 128 -6.22 -4.10 16.38
C HIS A 128 -7.71 -3.79 16.14
N GLU A 129 -8.21 -2.73 16.76
CA GLU A 129 -9.59 -2.28 16.55
C GLU A 129 -9.79 -1.75 15.13
N ALA A 130 -8.83 -0.98 14.62
CA ALA A 130 -8.83 -0.48 13.24
C ALA A 130 -8.85 -1.64 12.22
N ILE A 131 -8.00 -2.65 12.39
CA ILE A 131 -7.99 -3.84 11.53
C ILE A 131 -9.34 -4.54 11.57
N GLY A 132 -9.90 -4.80 12.76
CA GLY A 132 -11.19 -5.49 12.91
C GLY A 132 -12.34 -4.77 12.20
N GLN A 133 -12.34 -3.44 12.21
CA GLN A 133 -13.39 -2.63 11.57
C GLN A 133 -13.19 -2.50 10.04
N ILE A 134 -11.95 -2.50 9.55
CA ILE A 134 -11.64 -2.31 8.12
C ILE A 134 -11.65 -3.63 7.33
N LEU A 135 -11.45 -4.76 7.99
CA LEU A 135 -11.39 -6.07 7.32
C LEU A 135 -12.57 -6.34 6.36
N PRO A 136 -13.85 -6.12 6.75
CA PRO A 136 -14.98 -6.35 5.84
C PRO A 136 -14.95 -5.45 4.61
N PHE A 137 -14.53 -4.19 4.78
CA PHE A 137 -14.39 -3.24 3.67
C PHE A 137 -13.25 -3.63 2.73
N ARG A 138 -12.13 -4.11 3.28
CA ARG A 138 -10.99 -4.60 2.49
C ARG A 138 -11.45 -5.71 1.54
N ASP A 139 -12.19 -6.68 2.04
CA ASP A 139 -12.62 -7.84 1.26
C ASP A 139 -13.60 -7.44 0.13
N LEU A 140 -14.52 -6.52 0.42
CA LEU A 140 -15.41 -5.92 -0.57
C LEU A 140 -14.63 -5.15 -1.64
N LEU A 141 -13.76 -4.23 -1.23
CA LEU A 141 -12.97 -3.40 -2.14
C LEU A 141 -12.02 -4.23 -2.99
N THR A 142 -11.43 -5.28 -2.43
CA THR A 142 -10.58 -6.23 -3.17
C THR A 142 -11.38 -6.96 -4.25
N SER A 143 -12.62 -7.36 -3.94
CA SER A 143 -13.50 -7.98 -4.94
C SER A 143 -13.83 -7.03 -6.09
N PHE A 144 -14.19 -5.78 -5.78
CA PHE A 144 -14.42 -4.74 -6.80
C PHE A 144 -13.17 -4.46 -7.64
N PHE A 145 -12.00 -4.43 -7.02
CA PHE A 145 -10.73 -4.25 -7.71
C PHE A 145 -10.48 -5.35 -8.74
N PHE A 146 -10.63 -6.62 -8.36
CA PHE A 146 -10.44 -7.74 -9.29
C PHE A 146 -11.49 -7.76 -10.41
N VAL A 147 -12.74 -7.43 -10.11
CA VAL A 147 -13.78 -7.28 -11.15
C VAL A 147 -13.41 -6.16 -12.12
N SER A 148 -12.98 -5.01 -11.61
CA SER A 148 -12.59 -3.86 -12.43
C SER A 148 -11.41 -4.19 -13.35
N ILE A 149 -10.37 -4.84 -12.82
CA ILE A 149 -9.22 -5.30 -13.64
C ILE A 149 -9.69 -6.33 -14.68
N GLY A 150 -10.53 -7.28 -14.28
CA GLY A 150 -11.07 -8.28 -15.21
C GLY A 150 -11.84 -7.65 -16.37
N MET A 151 -12.57 -6.57 -16.11
CA MET A 151 -13.30 -5.82 -17.17
C MET A 151 -12.37 -5.05 -18.11
N MET A 152 -11.19 -4.64 -17.66
CA MET A 152 -10.19 -3.97 -18.49
C MET A 152 -9.38 -4.95 -19.36
N LEU A 153 -9.53 -6.24 -19.15
CA LEU A 153 -8.74 -7.28 -19.79
C LEU A 153 -9.20 -7.47 -21.25
N ASN A 154 -8.29 -7.27 -22.19
CA ASN A 154 -8.57 -7.54 -23.60
C ASN A 154 -8.45 -9.05 -23.88
N LEU A 155 -9.59 -9.74 -23.94
CA LEU A 155 -9.63 -11.19 -24.11
C LEU A 155 -8.98 -11.66 -25.42
N VAL A 156 -9.06 -10.88 -26.49
CA VAL A 156 -8.44 -11.21 -27.79
C VAL A 156 -6.92 -11.22 -27.63
N TYR A 157 -6.37 -10.19 -27.01
CA TYR A 157 -4.91 -10.09 -26.75
C TYR A 157 -4.42 -11.24 -25.87
N VAL A 158 -5.17 -11.60 -24.85
CA VAL A 158 -4.84 -12.72 -23.96
C VAL A 158 -4.82 -14.03 -24.74
N TRP A 159 -5.79 -14.24 -25.62
CA TRP A 159 -5.86 -15.47 -26.41
C TRP A 159 -4.67 -15.62 -27.37
N ASP A 160 -4.30 -14.52 -28.03
CA ASP A 160 -3.18 -14.51 -28.98
C ASP A 160 -1.82 -14.71 -28.31
N HIS A 161 -1.70 -14.34 -27.01
CA HIS A 161 -0.44 -14.42 -26.25
C HIS A 161 -0.49 -15.43 -25.10
N LEU A 162 -1.43 -16.36 -25.11
CA LEU A 162 -1.69 -17.29 -24.00
C LEU A 162 -0.44 -18.05 -23.55
N ILE A 163 0.34 -18.56 -24.50
CA ILE A 163 1.57 -19.32 -24.22
C ILE A 163 2.61 -18.45 -23.53
N LEU A 164 2.78 -17.23 -23.97
CA LEU A 164 3.71 -16.26 -23.37
C LEU A 164 3.31 -15.90 -21.94
N ILE A 165 2.01 -15.65 -21.74
CA ILE A 165 1.45 -15.31 -20.42
C ILE A 165 1.65 -16.46 -19.43
N ILE A 166 1.38 -17.70 -19.86
CA ILE A 166 1.59 -18.90 -19.02
C ILE A 166 3.07 -19.09 -18.71
N ALA A 167 3.95 -18.90 -19.71
CA ALA A 167 5.40 -19.05 -19.50
C ALA A 167 5.92 -18.01 -18.48
N ILE A 168 5.51 -16.73 -18.61
CA ILE A 168 5.89 -15.69 -17.65
C ILE A 168 5.33 -15.99 -16.27
N ALA A 169 4.07 -16.40 -16.17
CA ALA A 169 3.46 -16.75 -14.89
C ALA A 169 4.18 -17.93 -14.22
N ALA A 170 4.57 -18.94 -14.99
CA ALA A 170 5.34 -20.09 -14.48
C ALA A 170 6.72 -19.66 -13.95
N VAL A 171 7.42 -18.77 -14.64
CA VAL A 171 8.72 -18.24 -14.19
C VAL A 171 8.59 -17.39 -12.92
N LEU A 172 7.48 -16.66 -12.75
CA LEU A 172 7.24 -15.84 -11.55
C LEU A 172 6.83 -16.66 -10.32
N LEU A 173 6.28 -17.87 -10.52
CA LEU A 173 5.84 -18.77 -9.45
C LEU A 173 6.91 -19.76 -9.00
N LEU A 174 7.98 -19.93 -9.78
CA LEU A 174 9.14 -20.77 -9.48
C LEU A 174 10.21 -20.02 -8.70
#